data_fc69aa507d5fc4de829fe263e933671a
#
_entry.id   fc69aa507d5fc4de829fe263e933671a
#
_cell.length_a   1.000
_cell.length_b   1.000
_cell.length_c   1.000
_cell.angle_alpha   90.00
_cell.angle_beta   90.00
_cell.angle_gamma   90.00
#
_symmetry.space_group_name_H-M   'P 1'
#
loop_
_entity.id
_entity.type
_entity.pdbx_description
1 polymer ?
#
loop_
_entity_poly.entity_id
_entity_poly.type
_entity_poly.pdbx_seq_one_letter_code
_entity_poly.pdbx_strand_id
1 'polypeptide(L)'
;MVLSASIVFTLGAIHLVYTFWGPKLTPRDPALQISMSQISPVITRETTMWRCWVGFNASHSMGLILFGLVFGYLALAHGQVLFQSPFLLVVGLAMLGGFVVLSKVYWFGAPFTGICISLACYVASIALSRIKVPT
;
A
#
# COMPACT_ATOMS: atom_id res chain seq x y z
N MET A 1 2.11 -15.85 2.54
CA MET A 1 1.93 -15.01 1.35
C MET A 1 0.50 -14.50 1.22
N VAL A 2 -0.53 -15.35 1.13
CA VAL A 2 -1.95 -14.93 1.00
C VAL A 2 -2.36 -13.96 2.11
N LEU A 3 -2.05 -14.29 3.38
CA LEU A 3 -2.36 -13.40 4.51
C LEU A 3 -1.70 -12.01 4.36
N SER A 4 -0.42 -11.97 3.97
CA SER A 4 0.27 -10.71 3.69
C SER A 4 -0.45 -9.89 2.61
N ALA A 5 -0.76 -10.52 1.48
CA ALA A 5 -1.47 -9.89 0.37
C ALA A 5 -2.87 -9.38 0.79
N SER A 6 -3.60 -10.17 1.58
CA SER A 6 -4.93 -9.78 2.08
C SER A 6 -4.89 -8.56 3.01
N ILE A 7 -3.88 -8.47 3.88
CA ILE A 7 -3.69 -7.32 4.77
C ILE A 7 -3.45 -6.05 3.93
N VAL A 8 -2.53 -6.10 2.97
CA VAL A 8 -2.22 -4.94 2.11
C VAL A 8 -3.42 -4.54 1.26
N PHE A 9 -4.12 -5.52 0.67
CA PHE A 9 -5.35 -5.27 -0.08
C PHE A 9 -6.39 -4.55 0.78
N THR A 10 -6.64 -5.06 1.99
CA THR A 10 -7.63 -4.48 2.91
C THR A 10 -7.28 -3.05 3.30
N LEU A 11 -6.01 -2.79 3.63
CA LEU A 11 -5.53 -1.45 3.93
C LEU A 11 -5.74 -0.50 2.75
N GLY A 12 -5.40 -0.94 1.53
CA GLY A 12 -5.62 -0.17 0.31
C GLY A 12 -7.10 0.10 0.03
N ALA A 13 -7.96 -0.91 0.18
CA ALA A 13 -9.39 -0.76 -0.04
C ALA A 13 -10.03 0.21 0.96
N ILE A 14 -9.72 0.10 2.25
CA ILE A 14 -10.21 1.02 3.30
C ILE A 14 -9.70 2.43 3.00
N HIS A 15 -8.43 2.59 2.64
CA HIS A 15 -7.85 3.89 2.33
C HIS A 15 -8.51 4.53 1.11
N LEU A 16 -8.81 3.74 0.06
CA LEU A 16 -9.53 4.21 -1.12
C LEU A 16 -10.94 4.71 -0.76
N VAL A 17 -11.66 3.96 0.08
CA VAL A 17 -12.97 4.39 0.58
C VAL A 17 -12.84 5.72 1.31
N TYR A 18 -11.87 5.86 2.22
CA TYR A 18 -11.67 7.10 2.98
C TYR A 18 -11.20 8.28 2.12
N THR A 19 -10.60 8.00 0.95
CA THR A 19 -10.19 9.06 0.00
C THR A 19 -11.39 9.76 -0.63
N PHE A 20 -12.46 9.01 -0.92
CA PHE A 20 -13.61 9.55 -1.64
C PHE A 20 -14.85 9.74 -0.77
N TRP A 21 -14.97 9.04 0.35
CA TRP A 21 -16.16 9.08 1.21
C TRP A 21 -15.82 9.40 2.66
N GLY A 22 -16.44 10.45 3.14
CA GLY A 22 -16.33 10.92 4.52
C GLY A 22 -15.11 11.81 4.80
N PRO A 23 -14.99 12.29 6.03
CA PRO A 23 -14.02 13.32 6.41
C PRO A 23 -12.65 12.76 6.87
N LYS A 24 -12.39 11.46 6.70
CA LYS A 24 -11.21 10.80 7.31
C LYS A 24 -9.87 11.34 6.81
N LEU A 25 -9.81 11.77 5.56
CA LEU A 25 -8.60 12.32 4.93
C LEU A 25 -8.72 13.81 4.60
N THR A 26 -9.69 14.51 5.17
CA THR A 26 -9.80 15.97 5.08
C THR A 26 -9.01 16.63 6.22
N PRO A 27 -8.49 17.84 6.01
CA PRO A 27 -7.93 18.65 7.09
C PRO A 27 -8.95 18.87 8.20
N ARG A 28 -8.49 18.93 9.45
CA ARG A 28 -9.36 19.26 10.60
C ARG A 28 -9.82 20.72 10.57
N ASP A 29 -9.00 21.60 9.97
CA ASP A 29 -9.33 23.01 9.77
C ASP A 29 -10.00 23.19 8.40
N PRO A 30 -11.28 23.60 8.33
CA PRO A 30 -11.96 23.87 7.07
C PRO A 30 -11.31 24.98 6.24
N ALA A 31 -10.68 25.98 6.87
CA ALA A 31 -10.01 27.05 6.16
C ALA A 31 -8.80 26.53 5.36
N LEU A 32 -8.09 25.54 5.90
CA LEU A 32 -7.01 24.88 5.18
C LEU A 32 -7.53 24.13 3.95
N GLN A 33 -8.65 23.42 4.05
CA GLN A 33 -9.24 22.72 2.90
C GLN A 33 -9.66 23.70 1.81
N ILE A 34 -10.26 24.83 2.18
CA ILE A 34 -10.63 25.90 1.24
C ILE A 34 -9.36 26.44 0.54
N SER A 35 -8.31 26.74 1.30
CA SER A 35 -7.04 27.21 0.75
C SER A 35 -6.42 26.19 -0.21
N MET A 36 -6.39 24.91 0.15
CA MET A 36 -5.90 23.85 -0.73
C MET A 36 -6.72 23.73 -2.02
N SER A 37 -8.01 24.05 -1.98
CA SER A 37 -8.89 23.99 -3.15
C SER A 37 -8.69 25.18 -4.10
N GLN A 38 -8.08 26.26 -3.65
CA GLN A 38 -7.85 27.48 -4.42
C GLN A 38 -6.40 27.62 -4.91
N ILE A 39 -5.44 27.01 -4.21
CA ILE A 39 -4.00 27.15 -4.50
C ILE A 39 -3.51 26.01 -5.36
N SER A 40 -2.79 26.33 -6.43
CA SER A 40 -2.13 25.36 -7.30
C SER A 40 -0.74 24.99 -6.76
N PRO A 41 -0.24 23.77 -7.04
CA PRO A 41 1.15 23.41 -6.78
C PRO A 41 2.10 24.26 -7.69
N VAL A 42 3.34 24.43 -7.24
CA VAL A 42 4.34 25.24 -7.98
C VAL A 42 4.59 24.71 -9.39
N ILE A 43 4.52 23.38 -9.58
CA ILE A 43 4.83 22.72 -10.86
C ILE A 43 3.81 23.03 -11.97
N THR A 44 2.57 23.34 -11.63
CA THR A 44 1.50 23.58 -12.63
C THR A 44 0.36 24.41 -12.05
N ARG A 45 -0.35 25.15 -12.93
CA ARG A 45 -1.59 25.87 -12.58
C ARG A 45 -2.87 25.14 -13.03
N GLU A 46 -2.77 23.96 -13.62
CA GLU A 46 -3.91 23.21 -14.16
C GLU A 46 -4.71 22.44 -13.10
N THR A 47 -4.16 22.34 -11.89
CA THR A 47 -4.78 21.64 -10.78
C THR A 47 -4.62 22.40 -9.47
N THR A 48 -5.24 21.90 -8.39
CA THR A 48 -5.13 22.49 -7.06
C THR A 48 -4.46 21.53 -6.09
N MET A 49 -3.94 22.02 -4.97
CA MET A 49 -3.34 21.19 -3.91
C MET A 49 -4.33 20.14 -3.39
N TRP A 50 -5.62 20.49 -3.28
CA TRP A 50 -6.65 19.53 -2.86
C TRP A 50 -6.82 18.39 -3.87
N ARG A 51 -6.88 18.69 -5.16
CA ARG A 51 -6.97 17.66 -6.21
C ARG A 51 -5.73 16.77 -6.25
N CYS A 52 -4.54 17.36 -6.07
CA CYS A 52 -3.29 16.59 -5.93
C CYS A 52 -3.33 15.65 -4.73
N TRP A 53 -3.81 16.14 -3.57
CA TRP A 53 -3.96 15.34 -2.36
C TRP A 53 -4.88 14.13 -2.57
N VAL A 54 -6.08 14.37 -3.12
CA VAL A 54 -7.04 13.28 -3.42
C VAL A 54 -6.45 12.31 -4.44
N GLY A 55 -5.87 12.81 -5.54
CA GLY A 55 -5.27 11.97 -6.58
C GLY A 55 -4.12 11.11 -6.05
N PHE A 56 -3.25 11.68 -5.20
CA PHE A 56 -2.15 10.94 -4.58
C PHE A 56 -2.67 9.82 -3.66
N ASN A 57 -3.64 10.12 -2.78
CA ASN A 57 -4.22 9.11 -1.91
C ASN A 57 -4.94 7.99 -2.69
N ALA A 58 -5.64 8.33 -3.77
CA ALA A 58 -6.26 7.35 -4.64
C ALA A 58 -5.22 6.44 -5.34
N SER A 59 -4.18 7.01 -5.95
CA SER A 59 -3.13 6.23 -6.62
C SER A 59 -2.33 5.36 -5.64
N HIS A 60 -2.08 5.87 -4.43
CA HIS A 60 -1.49 5.09 -3.36
C HIS A 60 -2.34 3.87 -2.99
N SER A 61 -3.64 4.07 -2.82
CA SER A 61 -4.59 2.99 -2.55
C SER A 61 -4.61 1.94 -3.67
N MET A 62 -4.61 2.39 -4.93
CA MET A 62 -4.57 1.49 -6.09
C MET A 62 -3.30 0.64 -6.12
N GLY A 63 -2.14 1.22 -5.74
CA GLY A 63 -0.88 0.48 -5.62
C GLY A 63 -0.95 -0.65 -4.57
N LEU A 64 -1.55 -0.37 -3.40
CA LEU A 64 -1.76 -1.37 -2.36
C LEU A 64 -2.73 -2.48 -2.80
N ILE A 65 -3.85 -2.10 -3.43
CA ILE A 65 -4.83 -3.04 -3.97
C ILE A 65 -4.19 -3.93 -5.04
N LEU A 66 -3.45 -3.33 -5.98
CA LEU A 66 -2.77 -4.07 -7.05
C LEU A 66 -1.75 -5.06 -6.48
N PHE A 67 -0.95 -4.65 -5.49
CA PHE A 67 -0.04 -5.55 -4.78
C PHE A 67 -0.80 -6.75 -4.19
N GLY A 68 -1.88 -6.48 -3.45
CA GLY A 68 -2.68 -7.52 -2.81
C GLY A 68 -3.29 -8.50 -3.82
N LEU A 69 -3.82 -7.99 -4.93
CA LEU A 69 -4.39 -8.81 -6.00
C LEU A 69 -3.33 -9.66 -6.70
N VAL A 70 -2.22 -9.06 -7.12
CA VAL A 70 -1.17 -9.78 -7.88
C VAL A 70 -0.49 -10.83 -7.01
N PHE A 71 -0.01 -10.45 -5.83
CA PHE A 71 0.68 -11.42 -4.95
C PHE A 71 -0.28 -12.44 -4.34
N GLY A 72 -1.53 -12.06 -4.08
CA GLY A 72 -2.57 -12.98 -3.64
C GLY A 72 -2.90 -14.01 -4.72
N TYR A 73 -3.14 -13.56 -5.95
CA TYR A 73 -3.41 -14.44 -7.09
C TYR A 73 -2.23 -15.38 -7.38
N LEU A 74 -1.01 -14.84 -7.44
CA LEU A 74 0.18 -15.67 -7.66
C LEU A 74 0.36 -16.70 -6.55
N ALA A 75 0.10 -16.34 -5.29
CA ALA A 75 0.22 -17.28 -4.19
C ALA A 75 -0.80 -18.40 -4.22
N LEU A 76 -2.03 -18.13 -4.71
CA LEU A 76 -3.11 -19.12 -4.77
C LEU A 76 -3.05 -19.99 -6.03
N ALA A 77 -2.84 -19.38 -7.19
CA ALA A 77 -2.95 -20.04 -8.49
C ALA A 77 -1.58 -20.46 -9.07
N HIS A 78 -0.51 -19.73 -8.75
CA HIS A 78 0.81 -19.88 -9.37
C HIS A 78 1.94 -19.83 -8.35
N GLY A 79 1.79 -20.54 -7.21
CA GLY A 79 2.76 -20.52 -6.12
C GLY A 79 4.19 -20.89 -6.54
N GLN A 80 4.35 -21.84 -7.47
CA GLN A 80 5.68 -22.19 -7.99
C GLN A 80 6.35 -21.00 -8.69
N VAL A 81 5.62 -20.30 -9.57
CA VAL A 81 6.14 -19.12 -10.27
C VAL A 81 6.56 -18.05 -9.27
N LEU A 82 5.73 -17.79 -8.26
CA LEU A 82 6.01 -16.79 -7.24
C LEU A 82 7.26 -17.13 -6.43
N PHE A 83 7.31 -18.34 -5.85
CA PHE A 83 8.38 -18.71 -4.91
C PHE A 83 9.69 -19.11 -5.58
N GLN A 84 9.68 -19.45 -6.88
CA GLN A 84 10.89 -19.73 -7.66
C GLN A 84 11.46 -18.49 -8.34
N SER A 85 10.75 -17.38 -8.40
CA SER A 85 11.22 -16.12 -9.00
C SER A 85 11.85 -15.20 -7.94
N PRO A 86 13.19 -15.10 -7.87
CA PRO A 86 13.85 -14.14 -6.98
C PRO A 86 13.42 -12.71 -7.26
N PHE A 87 13.18 -12.38 -8.53
CA PHE A 87 12.71 -11.05 -8.93
C PHE A 87 11.38 -10.68 -8.27
N LEU A 88 10.37 -11.54 -8.36
CA LEU A 88 9.07 -11.29 -7.73
C LEU A 88 9.18 -11.14 -6.21
N LEU A 89 9.99 -12.02 -5.59
CA LEU A 89 10.20 -11.97 -4.15
C LEU A 89 10.91 -10.68 -3.72
N VAL A 90 11.90 -10.22 -4.47
CA VAL A 90 12.60 -8.96 -4.19
C VAL A 90 11.70 -7.76 -4.40
N VAL A 91 10.92 -7.73 -5.48
CA VAL A 91 9.95 -6.65 -5.73
C VAL A 91 8.93 -6.53 -4.60
N GLY A 92 8.35 -7.65 -4.17
CA GLY A 92 7.40 -7.65 -3.05
C GLY A 92 8.03 -7.21 -1.73
N LEU A 93 9.25 -7.67 -1.45
CA LEU A 93 10.00 -7.27 -0.25
C LEU A 93 10.36 -5.78 -0.27
N ALA A 94 10.83 -5.27 -1.41
CA ALA A 94 11.18 -3.86 -1.57
C ALA A 94 9.94 -2.95 -1.41
N MET A 95 8.81 -3.35 -1.96
CA MET A 95 7.56 -2.61 -1.83
C MET A 95 7.06 -2.56 -0.38
N LEU A 96 6.99 -3.72 0.30
CA LEU A 96 6.58 -3.78 1.71
C LEU A 96 7.58 -3.07 2.63
N GLY A 97 8.89 -3.24 2.40
CA GLY A 97 9.93 -2.53 3.14
C GLY A 97 9.85 -1.02 2.96
N GLY A 98 9.63 -0.55 1.73
CA GLY A 98 9.37 0.85 1.43
C GLY A 98 8.15 1.38 2.17
N PHE A 99 7.05 0.63 2.20
CA PHE A 99 5.86 1.02 2.97
C PHE A 99 6.09 1.03 4.49
N VAL A 100 6.94 0.14 5.04
CA VAL A 100 7.34 0.22 6.46
C VAL A 100 8.05 1.53 6.74
N VAL A 101 9.01 1.93 5.89
CA VAL A 101 9.74 3.20 6.05
C VAL A 101 8.78 4.39 5.95
N LEU A 102 7.97 4.43 4.89
CA LEU A 102 7.00 5.52 4.68
C LEU A 102 5.99 5.61 5.83
N SER A 103 5.47 4.48 6.29
CA SER A 103 4.51 4.46 7.38
C SER A 103 5.11 4.89 8.71
N LYS A 104 6.38 4.58 8.95
CA LYS A 104 7.10 5.03 10.16
C LYS A 104 7.34 6.54 10.16
N VAL A 105 7.67 7.10 9.00
CA VAL A 105 8.08 8.52 8.89
C VAL A 105 6.87 9.44 8.72
N TYR A 106 5.86 9.05 7.94
CA TYR A 106 4.81 9.95 7.48
C TYR A 106 3.40 9.57 7.94
N TRP A 107 3.16 8.32 8.37
CA TRP A 107 1.82 7.87 8.69
C TRP A 107 1.64 7.74 10.21
N PHE A 108 0.54 7.12 10.62
CA PHE A 108 0.19 6.89 12.03
C PHE A 108 0.20 5.39 12.37
N GLY A 109 0.00 5.06 13.66
CA GLY A 109 0.23 3.71 14.19
C GLY A 109 -0.53 2.57 13.49
N ALA A 110 -1.80 2.75 13.12
CA ALA A 110 -2.61 1.67 12.58
C ALA A 110 -2.10 1.12 11.24
N PRO A 111 -1.86 1.94 10.17
CA PRO A 111 -1.28 1.43 8.93
C PRO A 111 0.15 0.93 9.13
N PHE A 112 0.96 1.56 9.98
CA PHE A 112 2.31 1.08 10.30
C PHE A 112 2.28 -0.35 10.83
N THR A 113 1.45 -0.62 11.85
CA THR A 113 1.31 -1.97 12.43
C THR A 113 0.84 -2.97 11.39
N GLY A 114 -0.17 -2.62 10.58
CA GLY A 114 -0.68 -3.48 9.53
C GLY A 114 0.39 -3.86 8.48
N ILE A 115 1.18 -2.90 8.03
CA ILE A 115 2.27 -3.16 7.07
C ILE A 115 3.40 -3.99 7.71
N CYS A 116 3.76 -3.76 8.97
CA CYS A 116 4.75 -4.58 9.68
C CYS A 116 4.29 -6.04 9.80
N ILE A 117 3.02 -6.29 10.15
CA ILE A 117 2.46 -7.65 10.20
C ILE A 117 2.47 -8.27 8.80
N SER A 118 2.08 -7.52 7.77
CA SER A 118 2.12 -8.00 6.39
C SER A 118 3.53 -8.40 5.96
N LEU A 119 4.54 -7.56 6.24
CA LEU A 119 5.94 -7.86 5.94
C LEU A 119 6.42 -9.12 6.69
N ALA A 120 6.09 -9.26 7.97
CA ALA A 120 6.42 -10.46 8.74
C ALA A 120 5.80 -11.73 8.13
N CYS A 121 4.52 -11.68 7.74
CA CYS A 121 3.85 -12.78 7.04
C CYS A 121 4.48 -13.08 5.68
N TYR A 122 4.94 -12.05 4.95
CA TYR A 122 5.62 -12.18 3.67
C TYR A 122 6.94 -12.94 3.83
N VAL A 123 7.79 -12.48 4.74
CA VAL A 123 9.10 -13.11 5.02
C VAL A 123 8.93 -14.53 5.54
N ALA A 124 8.00 -14.76 6.47
CA ALA A 124 7.69 -16.10 6.95
C ALA A 124 7.27 -17.05 5.82
N SER A 125 6.47 -16.55 4.86
CA SER A 125 6.05 -17.36 3.70
C SER A 125 7.22 -17.78 2.82
N ILE A 126 8.20 -16.89 2.61
CA ILE A 126 9.42 -17.20 1.85
C ILE A 126 10.24 -18.26 2.61
N ALA A 127 10.45 -18.08 3.91
CA ALA A 127 11.22 -19.03 4.72
C ALA A 127 10.59 -20.43 4.69
N LEU A 128 9.27 -20.52 4.89
CA LEU A 128 8.55 -21.79 4.86
C LEU A 128 8.57 -22.47 3.48
N SER A 129 8.57 -21.69 2.40
CA SER A 129 8.65 -22.25 1.04
C SER A 129 10.01 -22.92 0.76
N ARG A 130 11.08 -22.43 1.37
CA ARG A 130 12.44 -23.00 1.23
C ARG A 130 12.61 -24.29 2.02
N ILE A 131 11.89 -24.46 3.13
CA ILE A 131 11.96 -25.68 3.97
C ILE A 131 11.19 -26.84 3.32
N LYS A 132 10.14 -26.56 2.53
CA LYS A 132 9.28 -27.59 1.90
C LYS A 132 9.81 -28.16 0.58
N VAL A 133 10.98 -27.75 0.09
CA VAL A 133 11.64 -28.33 -1.09
C VAL A 133 12.82 -29.19 -0.57
N PRO A 134 12.62 -30.48 -0.22
CA PRO A 134 13.76 -31.40 -0.19
C PRO A 134 14.21 -31.60 -1.64
N THR A 135 15.48 -31.48 -1.87
CA THR A 135 16.19 -31.85 -3.11
C THR A 135 15.87 -33.26 -3.56
#